data_a84f4c4892b9cb099b946d0b445a9ecf
#
_entry.id   a84f4c4892b9cb099b946d0b445a9ecf
#
_cell.length_a   1.000
_cell.length_b   1.000
_cell.length_c   1.000
_cell.angle_alpha   90.00
_cell.angle_beta   90.00
_cell.angle_gamma   90.00
#
_symmetry.space_group_name_H-M   'P 1'
#
loop_
_entity.id
_entity.type
_entity.pdbx_description
1 polymer ?
#
loop_
_entity_poly.entity_id
_entity_poly.type
_entity_poly.pdbx_seq_one_letter_code
_entity_poly.pdbx_strand_id
1 'polypeptide(L)' 'MYLDKNLQESLRSQGVISANEVVMQEGDLFVAVNIINNSRRIVQLDSTLLESRQNKQLLKG' A
#
# COMPACT_ATOMS: atom_id res chain seq x y z
N MET A 1 6.62 -9.56 4.01
CA MET A 1 5.18 -9.80 4.15
C MET A 1 4.38 -8.87 3.24
N TYR A 2 3.47 -9.43 2.48
CA TYR A 2 2.64 -8.62 1.59
C TYR A 2 1.52 -7.96 2.38
N LEU A 3 1.15 -6.78 1.94
CA LEU A 3 0.03 -6.09 2.55
C LEU A 3 -1.29 -6.74 2.13
N ASP A 4 -2.31 -6.43 2.89
CA ASP A 4 -3.66 -6.87 2.59
C ASP A 4 -4.06 -6.51 1.16
N LYS A 5 -4.77 -7.39 0.51
CA LYS A 5 -5.18 -7.20 -0.87
C LYS A 5 -6.01 -5.93 -1.04
N ASN A 6 -6.92 -5.68 -0.11
CA ASN A 6 -7.76 -4.49 -0.21
C ASN A 6 -6.94 -3.22 -0.06
N LEU A 7 -5.93 -3.26 0.79
CA LEU A 7 -5.05 -2.11 0.96
C LEU A 7 -4.24 -1.88 -0.30
N GLN A 8 -3.75 -2.93 -0.91
CA GLN A 8 -3.00 -2.79 -2.15
C GLN A 8 -3.85 -2.20 -3.26
N GLU A 9 -5.09 -2.62 -3.35
CA GLU A 9 -5.99 -2.06 -4.36
C GLU A 9 -6.27 -0.59 -4.09
N SER A 10 -6.37 -0.23 -2.83
CA SER A 10 -6.57 1.16 -2.46
C SER A 10 -5.37 2.01 -2.87
N LEU A 11 -4.17 1.51 -2.60
CA LEU A 11 -2.95 2.22 -2.97
C LEU A 11 -2.84 2.35 -4.49
N ARG A 12 -3.24 1.32 -5.20
CA ARG A 12 -3.20 1.34 -6.65
C ARG A 12 -4.17 2.36 -7.22
N SER A 13 -5.35 2.43 -6.65
CA SER A 13 -6.34 3.39 -7.13
C SER A 13 -5.95 4.82 -6.78
N GLN A 14 -5.16 5.01 -5.75
CA GLN A 14 -4.67 6.34 -5.39
C GLN A 14 -3.43 6.74 -6.17
N GLY A 15 -2.89 5.85 -6.98
CA GLY A 15 -1.72 6.15 -7.76
C GLY A 15 -0.41 5.99 -7.01
N VAL A 16 -0.44 5.41 -5.82
CA VAL A 16 0.77 5.18 -5.05
C VAL A 16 1.62 4.11 -5.71
N ILE A 17 0.98 3.08 -6.21
CA ILE A 17 1.67 2.01 -6.92
C ILE A 17 0.98 1.79 -8.27
N SER A 18 1.72 1.19 -9.20
CA SER A 18 1.18 0.92 -10.52
C SER A 18 0.46 -0.43 -10.54
N ALA A 19 -0.16 -0.72 -11.68
CA ALA A 19 -0.90 -1.98 -11.84
C ALA A 19 0.01 -3.19 -11.72
N ASN A 20 1.30 -3.02 -11.99
CA ASN A 20 2.25 -4.14 -11.98
C ASN A 20 3.06 -4.20 -10.71
N GLU A 21 2.66 -3.46 -9.70
CA GLU A 21 3.40 -3.43 -8.44
C GLU A 21 2.57 -3.99 -7.30
N VAL A 22 3.25 -4.64 -6.38
CA VAL A 22 2.66 -5.06 -5.11
C VAL A 22 3.51 -4.49 -3.99
N VAL A 23 2.91 -4.28 -2.84
CA VAL A 23 3.61 -3.69 -1.71
C VAL A 23 3.86 -4.75 -0.66
N MET A 24 5.08 -4.78 -0.17
CA MET A 24 5.49 -5.64 0.92
C MET A 24 5.91 -4.76 2.08
N GLN A 25 5.71 -5.26 3.28
CA GLN A 25 6.23 -4.60 4.47
C GLN A 25 7.45 -5.37 4.95
N GLU A 26 8.56 -4.65 5.10
CA GLU A 26 9.80 -5.22 5.62
C GLU A 26 10.24 -4.36 6.79
N GLY A 27 10.03 -4.87 7.99
CA GLY A 27 10.28 -4.07 9.17
C GLY A 27 9.37 -2.86 9.19
N ASP A 28 9.95 -1.69 9.25
CA ASP A 28 9.19 -0.45 9.25
C ASP A 28 9.06 0.16 7.86
N LEU A 29 9.53 -0.55 6.84
CA LEU A 29 9.56 -0.01 5.50
C LEU A 29 8.51 -0.68 4.63
N PHE A 30 8.01 0.07 3.67
CA PHE A 30 7.12 -0.47 2.65
C PHE A 30 7.86 -0.46 1.32
N VAL A 31 7.84 -1.59 0.64
CA VAL A 31 8.59 -1.76 -0.59
C VAL A 31 7.62 -2.16 -1.69
N ALA A 32 7.63 -1.40 -2.78
CA ALA A 32 6.86 -1.75 -3.96
C ALA A 32 7.73 -2.59 -4.88
N VAL A 33 7.22 -3.74 -5.25
CA VAL A 33 7.94 -4.68 -6.11
C VAL A 33 7.20 -4.77 -7.43
N ASN A 34 7.90 -4.49 -8.51
CA ASN A 34 7.33 -4.64 -9.84
C ASN A 34 7.41 -6.11 -10.22
N ILE A 35 6.27 -6.72 -10.47
CA ILE A 35 6.23 -8.16 -10.71
C ILE A 35 6.65 -8.53 -12.15
N ILE A 36 6.81 -7.53 -13.01
CA ILE A 36 7.24 -7.78 -14.39
C ILE A 36 8.75 -7.88 -14.45
N ASN A 37 9.45 -6.91 -13.85
CA ASN A 37 10.91 -6.85 -13.97
C ASN A 37 11.62 -6.98 -12.64
N ASN A 38 10.88 -7.25 -11.57
CA ASN A 38 11.43 -7.44 -10.22
C ASN A 38 12.10 -6.20 -9.64
N SER A 39 11.83 -5.04 -10.19
CA SER A 39 12.33 -3.80 -9.62
C SER A 39 11.69 -3.55 -8.26
N ARG A 40 12.46 -2.98 -7.36
CA ARG A 40 11.99 -2.68 -6.01
C ARG A 40 12.26 -1.21 -5.71
N ARG A 41 11.33 -0.59 -5.02
CA ARG A 41 11.53 0.78 -4.57
C ARG A 41 10.83 0.95 -3.23
N ILE A 42 11.38 1.82 -2.41
CA ILE A 42 10.78 2.11 -1.12
C ILE A 42 9.65 3.10 -1.33
N VAL A 43 8.51 2.80 -0.72
CA VAL A 43 7.31 3.61 -0.83
C VAL A 43 7.04 4.22 0.53
N GLN A 44 6.81 5.52 0.54
CA GLN A 44 6.47 6.21 1.77
C GLN A 44 4.96 6.21 1.91
N LEU A 45 4.47 5.43 2.87
CA LEU A 45 3.05 5.41 3.17
C LEU A 45 2.86 6.15 4.49
N ASP A 46 2.32 7.34 4.42
CA ASP A 46 2.07 8.04 5.66
C ASP A 46 0.83 7.46 6.33
N SER A 47 0.70 7.74 7.61
CA SER A 47 -0.38 7.17 8.38
C SER A 47 -1.75 7.63 7.88
N THR A 48 -1.80 8.78 7.21
CA THR A 48 -3.05 9.27 6.66
C THR A 48 -3.60 8.31 5.61
N LEU A 49 -2.75 7.77 4.75
CA LEU A 49 -3.20 6.83 3.74
C LEU A 49 -3.72 5.55 4.36
N LEU A 50 -3.04 5.07 5.39
CA LEU A 50 -3.44 3.84 6.05
C LEU A 50 -4.67 4.03 6.90
N GLU A 51 -4.77 5.17 7.56
CA GLU A 51 -5.86 5.42 8.49
C GLU A 51 -7.14 5.81 7.81
N SER A 52 -7.09 6.21 6.55
CA SER A 52 -8.29 6.67 5.88
C SER A 52 -9.37 5.59 5.86
N ARG A 53 -8.98 4.33 5.77
CA ARG A 53 -9.95 3.24 5.81
C ARG A 53 -10.51 3.04 7.20
N GLN A 54 -9.65 3.13 8.20
CA GLN A 54 -10.08 2.98 9.57
C GLN A 54 -10.97 4.14 9.99
N ASN A 55 -10.64 5.33 9.49
CA ASN A 55 -11.44 6.49 9.80
C ASN A 55 -12.87 6.36 9.32
N LYS A 56 -13.04 5.72 8.18
CA LYS A 56 -14.39 5.52 7.70
C LYS A 56 -15.20 4.71 8.68
N GLN A 57 -14.59 3.70 9.27
CA GLN A 57 -15.28 2.89 10.25
C GLN A 57 -15.56 3.67 11.52
N LEU A 58 -14.59 4.45 11.93
CA LEU A 58 -14.74 5.24 13.16
C LEU A 58 -15.82 6.29 13.02
N LEU A 59 -15.88 6.90 11.86
CA LEU A 59 -16.89 7.93 11.65
C LEU A 59 -18.28 7.38 11.65
N LYS A 60 -18.42 6.14 11.29
CA LYS A 60 -19.72 5.52 11.35
C LYS A 60 -20.14 5.12 12.75
N GLY A 61 -19.15 4.84 13.54
CA GLY A 61 -19.40 4.43 14.91
C GLY A 61 -19.68 5.61 15.83
#